data_a6cb17ce69089a2cf00df0f368a1deac
#
_entry.id   a6cb17ce69089a2cf00df0f368a1deac
#
_cell.length_a   1.000
_cell.length_b   1.000
_cell.length_c   1.000
_cell.angle_alpha   90.00
_cell.angle_beta   90.00
_cell.angle_gamma   90.00
#
_symmetry.space_group_name_H-M   'P 1'
#
loop_
_entity.id
_entity.type
_entity.pdbx_description
1 polymer ?
#
loop_
_entity_poly.entity_id
_entity_poly.type
_entity_poly.pdbx_seq_one_letter_code
_entity_poly.pdbx_strand_id
1 'polypeptide(L)'
;MSGEITRRTVIASAAIVPVAALTATAQPQAQPTASPALSDAQLRLLAAFVDRLIPKDELSPSASEIGVPEYINNSLADFLAAEKPAFIAGLEATDAFARRAQGRAFIDLSAANQDAVLTAMESGSAPGFPEARAFFNRTRRLTMEGMFGDPYYGGNKNFAGWDLIKYPGPRLASTPAEQKMGVEIKPYHHSAYPTGPGAAGDGHGH
;
A
#
# COMPACT_ATOMS: atom_id res chain seq x y z
N MET A 1 34.39 -21.31 58.86
CA MET A 1 34.57 -19.85 58.88
C MET A 1 33.80 -19.28 57.67
N SER A 2 32.58 -18.89 57.97
CA SER A 2 31.65 -18.34 56.90
C SER A 2 31.84 -16.84 56.86
N GLY A 3 32.29 -16.33 55.70
CA GLY A 3 32.42 -14.91 55.46
C GLY A 3 31.10 -14.37 54.92
N GLU A 4 30.37 -13.58 55.71
CA GLU A 4 29.18 -12.85 55.27
C GLU A 4 29.57 -11.73 54.30
N ILE A 5 29.05 -11.79 53.10
CA ILE A 5 29.14 -10.70 52.12
C ILE A 5 28.03 -9.70 52.44
N THR A 6 28.38 -8.62 53.11
CA THR A 6 27.44 -7.52 53.42
C THR A 6 27.19 -6.66 52.18
N ARG A 7 25.90 -6.28 51.95
CA ARG A 7 25.38 -5.47 50.82
C ARG A 7 26.05 -4.07 50.67
N ARG A 8 26.94 -3.69 51.53
CA ARG A 8 27.63 -2.39 51.49
C ARG A 8 28.91 -2.34 50.66
N THR A 9 29.45 -3.50 50.20
CA THR A 9 30.71 -3.55 49.46
C THR A 9 30.56 -3.47 47.93
N VAL A 10 29.32 -3.39 47.40
CA VAL A 10 29.03 -3.42 45.95
C VAL A 10 28.90 -2.02 45.33
N ILE A 11 28.92 -0.95 46.15
CA ILE A 11 28.61 0.42 45.63
C ILE A 11 29.88 1.26 45.33
N ALA A 12 31.08 0.73 45.47
CA ALA A 12 32.31 1.51 45.38
C ALA A 12 33.09 1.35 44.04
N SER A 13 32.47 0.92 42.97
CA SER A 13 33.14 0.84 41.67
C SER A 13 32.18 1.23 40.51
N ALA A 14 31.50 2.38 40.64
CA ALA A 14 30.86 3.00 39.49
C ALA A 14 31.92 3.83 38.73
N ALA A 15 32.60 3.20 37.78
CA ALA A 15 33.38 3.92 36.80
C ALA A 15 32.41 4.75 35.95
N ILE A 16 32.52 6.06 36.04
CA ILE A 16 31.79 7.00 35.14
C ILE A 16 32.40 6.85 33.78
N VAL A 17 31.75 6.06 32.90
CA VAL A 17 32.01 6.07 31.47
C VAL A 17 31.31 7.31 30.91
N PRO A 18 32.02 8.26 30.30
CA PRO A 18 31.36 9.36 29.61
C PRO A 18 30.53 8.77 28.46
N VAL A 19 29.23 8.82 28.58
CA VAL A 19 28.32 8.58 27.45
C VAL A 19 28.51 9.76 26.49
N ALA A 20 29.39 9.59 25.51
CA ALA A 20 29.40 10.45 24.35
C ALA A 20 28.02 10.28 23.70
N ALA A 21 27.20 11.31 23.78
CA ALA A 21 25.94 11.37 23.06
C ALA A 21 26.26 11.28 21.58
N LEU A 22 26.19 10.08 21.02
CA LEU A 22 26.06 9.89 19.58
C LEU A 22 24.69 10.47 19.21
N THR A 23 24.68 11.74 18.87
CA THR A 23 23.59 12.34 18.07
C THR A 23 23.65 11.64 16.73
N ALA A 24 22.98 10.49 16.63
CA ALA A 24 22.64 9.91 15.35
C ALA A 24 21.68 10.90 14.71
N THR A 25 22.22 11.80 13.87
CA THR A 25 21.43 12.50 12.88
C THR A 25 20.82 11.42 12.00
N ALA A 26 19.54 11.14 12.22
CA ALA A 26 18.75 10.33 11.30
C ALA A 26 18.82 11.07 9.96
N GLN A 27 19.69 10.58 9.08
CA GLN A 27 19.67 11.01 7.69
C GLN A 27 18.28 10.62 7.16
N PRO A 28 17.56 11.54 6.50
CA PRO A 28 16.38 11.17 5.76
C PRO A 28 16.83 10.10 4.76
N GLN A 29 16.39 8.87 4.94
CA GLN A 29 16.58 7.85 3.92
C GLN A 29 15.77 8.32 2.72
N ALA A 30 16.48 8.88 1.73
CA ALA A 30 15.91 9.07 0.41
C ALA A 30 15.39 7.70 -0.01
N GLN A 31 14.08 7.61 -0.27
CA GLN A 31 13.55 6.43 -0.92
C GLN A 31 14.38 6.21 -2.18
N PRO A 32 14.93 5.01 -2.41
CA PRO A 32 15.60 4.74 -3.65
C PRO A 32 14.61 5.07 -4.76
N THR A 33 14.98 5.95 -5.68
CA THR A 33 14.31 6.11 -6.96
C THR A 33 14.59 4.86 -7.77
N ALA A 34 14.00 3.74 -7.33
CA ALA A 34 14.08 2.49 -8.05
C ALA A 34 13.45 2.74 -9.42
N SER A 35 14.14 2.33 -10.46
CA SER A 35 13.56 2.32 -11.79
C SER A 35 12.18 1.65 -11.73
N PRO A 36 11.15 2.18 -12.43
CA PRO A 36 9.82 1.63 -12.34
C PRO A 36 9.85 0.13 -12.61
N ALA A 37 9.11 -0.63 -11.79
CA ALA A 37 9.06 -2.08 -11.93
C ALA A 37 8.34 -2.49 -13.21
N LEU A 38 7.32 -1.70 -13.61
CA LEU A 38 6.47 -1.90 -14.77
C LEU A 38 6.75 -0.82 -15.81
N SER A 39 6.63 -1.19 -17.09
CA SER A 39 6.64 -0.24 -18.20
C SER A 39 5.35 0.59 -18.23
N ASP A 40 5.37 1.72 -18.95
CA ASP A 40 4.18 2.56 -19.14
C ASP A 40 2.99 1.80 -19.73
N ALA A 41 3.23 0.85 -20.64
CA ALA A 41 2.18 0.01 -21.21
C ALA A 41 1.56 -0.93 -20.17
N GLN A 42 2.39 -1.53 -19.32
CA GLN A 42 1.95 -2.40 -18.22
C GLN A 42 1.22 -1.59 -17.14
N LEU A 43 1.67 -0.37 -16.84
CA LEU A 43 0.98 0.54 -15.91
C LEU A 43 -0.40 0.95 -16.43
N ARG A 44 -0.54 1.26 -17.71
CA ARG A 44 -1.85 1.56 -18.32
C ARG A 44 -2.79 0.36 -18.26
N LEU A 45 -2.28 -0.84 -18.56
CA LEU A 45 -3.08 -2.06 -18.46
C LEU A 45 -3.52 -2.30 -17.01
N LEU A 46 -2.59 -2.16 -16.05
CA LEU A 46 -2.88 -2.29 -14.63
C LEU A 46 -3.92 -1.27 -14.17
N ALA A 47 -3.79 0.00 -14.58
CA ALA A 47 -4.77 1.04 -14.27
C ALA A 47 -6.18 0.66 -14.75
N ALA A 48 -6.29 0.21 -16.01
CA ALA A 48 -7.58 -0.25 -16.54
C ALA A 48 -8.13 -1.45 -15.78
N PHE A 49 -7.27 -2.37 -15.32
CA PHE A 49 -7.68 -3.52 -14.51
C PHE A 49 -8.23 -3.10 -13.16
N VAL A 50 -7.46 -2.30 -12.40
CA VAL A 50 -7.86 -1.90 -11.04
C VAL A 50 -9.08 -0.98 -11.03
N ASP A 51 -9.28 -0.16 -12.07
CA ASP A 51 -10.46 0.68 -12.23
C ASP A 51 -11.74 -0.13 -12.52
N ARG A 52 -11.61 -1.38 -13.00
CA ARG A 52 -12.78 -2.28 -13.06
C ARG A 52 -13.10 -2.91 -11.73
N LEU A 53 -12.10 -3.07 -10.84
CA LEU A 53 -12.33 -3.56 -9.48
C LEU A 53 -12.95 -2.47 -8.58
N ILE A 54 -12.45 -1.24 -8.70
CA ILE A 54 -12.94 -0.07 -7.93
C ILE A 54 -13.10 1.08 -8.91
N PRO A 55 -14.26 1.15 -9.59
CA PRO A 55 -14.55 2.23 -10.51
C PRO A 55 -14.86 3.54 -9.78
N LYS A 56 -14.68 4.66 -10.47
CA LYS A 56 -15.17 5.95 -9.99
C LYS A 56 -16.68 5.95 -9.88
N ASP A 57 -17.19 6.46 -8.76
CA ASP A 57 -18.61 6.72 -8.54
C ASP A 57 -18.84 8.06 -7.81
N GLU A 58 -20.05 8.28 -7.33
CA GLU A 58 -20.40 9.51 -6.58
C GLU A 58 -19.75 9.59 -5.21
N LEU A 59 -19.31 8.46 -4.64
CA LEU A 59 -18.79 8.34 -3.29
C LEU A 59 -17.26 8.30 -3.26
N SER A 60 -16.62 7.83 -4.34
CA SER A 60 -15.18 7.65 -4.36
C SER A 60 -14.54 7.86 -5.75
N PRO A 61 -13.29 8.35 -5.80
CA PRO A 61 -12.47 8.27 -7.00
C PRO A 61 -12.17 6.81 -7.37
N SER A 62 -11.76 6.57 -8.63
CA SER A 62 -11.32 5.24 -9.04
C SER A 62 -10.01 4.84 -8.38
N ALA A 63 -9.69 3.53 -8.43
CA ALA A 63 -8.44 3.02 -7.88
C ALA A 63 -7.21 3.68 -8.50
N SER A 64 -7.22 3.94 -9.81
CA SER A 64 -6.09 4.60 -10.47
C SER A 64 -5.93 6.06 -10.07
N GLU A 65 -7.03 6.80 -9.87
CA GLU A 65 -7.00 8.21 -9.46
C GLU A 65 -6.34 8.41 -8.09
N ILE A 66 -6.45 7.44 -7.19
CA ILE A 66 -5.83 7.51 -5.86
C ILE A 66 -4.47 6.80 -5.75
N GLY A 67 -3.89 6.40 -6.87
CA GLY A 67 -2.51 5.91 -6.91
C GLY A 67 -2.32 4.42 -6.69
N VAL A 68 -3.36 3.59 -6.84
CA VAL A 68 -3.21 2.14 -6.69
C VAL A 68 -2.19 1.52 -7.65
N PRO A 69 -2.12 1.91 -8.94
CA PRO A 69 -1.07 1.40 -9.84
C PRO A 69 0.34 1.75 -9.37
N GLU A 70 0.53 2.95 -8.82
CA GLU A 70 1.81 3.41 -8.26
C GLU A 70 2.18 2.59 -7.02
N TYR A 71 1.23 2.32 -6.12
CA TYR A 71 1.44 1.43 -4.98
C TYR A 71 1.96 0.06 -5.43
N ILE A 72 1.28 -0.56 -6.41
CA ILE A 72 1.66 -1.88 -6.92
C ILE A 72 3.03 -1.83 -7.58
N ASN A 73 3.30 -0.81 -8.40
CA ASN A 73 4.59 -0.62 -9.05
C ASN A 73 5.74 -0.46 -8.03
N ASN A 74 5.54 0.35 -7.00
CA ASN A 74 6.51 0.55 -5.94
C ASN A 74 6.75 -0.74 -5.15
N SER A 75 5.68 -1.46 -4.82
CA SER A 75 5.77 -2.75 -4.14
C SER A 75 6.58 -3.78 -4.93
N LEU A 76 6.36 -3.85 -6.25
CA LEU A 76 7.12 -4.73 -7.16
C LEU A 76 8.57 -4.28 -7.40
N ALA A 77 8.88 -3.02 -7.13
CA ALA A 77 10.25 -2.51 -7.17
C ALA A 77 11.02 -2.82 -5.87
N ASP A 78 10.33 -3.07 -4.77
CA ASP A 78 10.88 -3.22 -3.42
C ASP A 78 10.54 -4.59 -2.81
N PHE A 79 9.64 -4.63 -1.83
CA PHE A 79 9.40 -5.84 -1.01
C PHE A 79 8.73 -7.01 -1.76
N LEU A 80 8.13 -6.78 -2.93
CA LEU A 80 7.61 -7.81 -3.83
C LEU A 80 8.48 -8.04 -5.07
N ALA A 81 9.74 -7.62 -5.07
CA ALA A 81 10.62 -7.71 -6.23
C ALA A 81 10.74 -9.15 -6.77
N ALA A 82 10.71 -10.16 -5.92
CA ALA A 82 10.72 -11.56 -6.32
C ALA A 82 9.48 -11.98 -7.14
N GLU A 83 8.36 -11.30 -6.96
CA GLU A 83 7.09 -11.59 -7.65
C GLU A 83 6.94 -10.83 -8.98
N LYS A 84 7.77 -9.82 -9.22
CA LYS A 84 7.73 -8.97 -10.42
C LYS A 84 7.66 -9.73 -11.73
N PRO A 85 8.50 -10.77 -12.01
CA PRO A 85 8.42 -11.50 -13.28
C PRO A 85 7.08 -12.20 -13.48
N ALA A 86 6.54 -12.82 -12.43
CA ALA A 86 5.24 -13.49 -12.47
C ALA A 86 4.09 -12.50 -12.63
N PHE A 87 4.20 -11.32 -12.01
CA PHE A 87 3.19 -10.27 -12.15
C PHE A 87 3.14 -9.70 -13.56
N ILE A 88 4.31 -9.44 -14.17
CA ILE A 88 4.41 -9.00 -15.58
C ILE A 88 3.80 -10.06 -16.51
N ALA A 89 4.15 -11.33 -16.35
CA ALA A 89 3.58 -12.42 -17.14
C ALA A 89 2.05 -12.50 -16.98
N GLY A 90 1.52 -12.23 -15.79
CA GLY A 90 0.08 -12.17 -15.55
C GLY A 90 -0.62 -11.03 -16.28
N LEU A 91 -0.01 -9.84 -16.33
CA LEU A 91 -0.52 -8.72 -17.13
C LEU A 91 -0.54 -9.05 -18.63
N GLU A 92 0.56 -9.60 -19.15
CA GLU A 92 0.66 -10.01 -20.56
C GLU A 92 -0.36 -11.12 -20.90
N ALA A 93 -0.53 -12.10 -20.02
CA ALA A 93 -1.53 -13.15 -20.18
C ALA A 93 -2.97 -12.61 -20.12
N THR A 94 -3.24 -11.57 -19.34
CA THR A 94 -4.53 -10.87 -19.29
C THR A 94 -4.85 -10.25 -20.66
N ASP A 95 -3.91 -9.49 -21.23
CA ASP A 95 -4.09 -8.88 -22.56
C ASP A 95 -4.22 -9.92 -23.67
N ALA A 96 -3.40 -10.98 -23.62
CA ALA A 96 -3.50 -12.08 -24.56
C ALA A 96 -4.86 -12.82 -24.46
N PHE A 97 -5.39 -13.02 -23.26
CA PHE A 97 -6.71 -13.60 -23.06
C PHE A 97 -7.82 -12.67 -23.58
N ALA A 98 -7.74 -11.36 -23.30
CA ALA A 98 -8.68 -10.38 -23.81
C ALA A 98 -8.72 -10.39 -25.36
N ARG A 99 -7.57 -10.41 -26.02
CA ARG A 99 -7.49 -10.51 -27.49
C ARG A 99 -8.13 -11.79 -28.03
N ARG A 100 -7.92 -12.93 -27.36
CA ARG A 100 -8.55 -14.20 -27.79
C ARG A 100 -10.06 -14.21 -27.59
N ALA A 101 -10.52 -13.69 -26.44
CA ALA A 101 -11.92 -13.78 -26.05
C ALA A 101 -12.79 -12.65 -26.67
N GLN A 102 -12.22 -11.44 -26.89
CA GLN A 102 -12.93 -10.24 -27.27
C GLN A 102 -12.37 -9.58 -28.55
N GLY A 103 -11.31 -10.12 -29.15
CA GLY A 103 -10.71 -9.63 -30.41
C GLY A 103 -9.88 -8.35 -30.29
N ARG A 104 -9.72 -7.78 -29.08
CA ARG A 104 -8.99 -6.53 -28.84
C ARG A 104 -8.13 -6.62 -27.57
N ALA A 105 -7.15 -5.71 -27.45
CA ALA A 105 -6.40 -5.53 -26.23
C ALA A 105 -7.33 -5.15 -25.07
N PHE A 106 -6.99 -5.56 -23.85
CA PHE A 106 -7.82 -5.31 -22.66
C PHE A 106 -8.17 -3.83 -22.48
N ILE A 107 -7.19 -2.94 -22.67
CA ILE A 107 -7.38 -1.49 -22.54
C ILE A 107 -8.31 -0.88 -23.60
N ASP A 108 -8.48 -1.55 -24.74
CA ASP A 108 -9.31 -1.09 -25.86
C ASP A 108 -10.74 -1.67 -25.80
N LEU A 109 -11.05 -2.46 -24.78
CA LEU A 109 -12.37 -3.03 -24.57
C LEU A 109 -13.32 -2.02 -23.93
N SER A 110 -14.62 -2.17 -24.19
CA SER A 110 -15.63 -1.49 -23.37
C SER A 110 -15.58 -1.99 -21.94
N ALA A 111 -16.08 -1.19 -21.00
CA ALA A 111 -16.17 -1.55 -19.57
C ALA A 111 -16.84 -2.93 -19.39
N ALA A 112 -17.97 -3.18 -20.04
CA ALA A 112 -18.68 -4.46 -19.96
C ALA A 112 -17.83 -5.66 -20.44
N ASN A 113 -17.02 -5.46 -21.51
CA ASN A 113 -16.15 -6.52 -22.02
C ASN A 113 -14.92 -6.72 -21.13
N GLN A 114 -14.39 -5.65 -20.52
CA GLN A 114 -13.37 -5.77 -19.49
C GLN A 114 -13.89 -6.57 -18.27
N ASP A 115 -15.10 -6.27 -17.82
CA ASP A 115 -15.74 -7.00 -16.73
C ASP A 115 -15.93 -8.48 -17.07
N ALA A 116 -16.34 -8.80 -18.30
CA ALA A 116 -16.48 -10.18 -18.76
C ALA A 116 -15.13 -10.93 -18.73
N VAL A 117 -14.02 -10.28 -19.14
CA VAL A 117 -12.68 -10.84 -19.05
C VAL A 117 -12.29 -11.09 -17.60
N LEU A 118 -12.48 -10.12 -16.72
CA LEU A 118 -12.13 -10.25 -15.29
C LEU A 118 -12.99 -11.30 -14.59
N THR A 119 -14.27 -11.40 -14.90
CA THR A 119 -15.17 -12.45 -14.38
C THR A 119 -14.71 -13.84 -14.80
N ALA A 120 -14.29 -14.01 -16.06
CA ALA A 120 -13.75 -15.28 -16.53
C ALA A 120 -12.43 -15.63 -15.81
N MET A 121 -11.58 -14.65 -15.53
CA MET A 121 -10.35 -14.85 -14.76
C MET A 121 -10.66 -15.23 -13.31
N GLU A 122 -11.57 -14.51 -12.64
CA GLU A 122 -11.99 -14.78 -11.27
C GLU A 122 -12.56 -16.19 -11.10
N SER A 123 -13.42 -16.62 -12.03
CA SER A 123 -14.00 -17.96 -12.03
C SER A 123 -13.02 -19.07 -12.41
N GLY A 124 -11.84 -18.71 -12.97
CA GLY A 124 -10.88 -19.66 -13.53
C GLY A 124 -11.29 -20.21 -14.89
N SER A 125 -12.26 -19.57 -15.56
CA SER A 125 -12.78 -19.97 -16.89
C SER A 125 -12.10 -19.17 -18.01
N ALA A 126 -10.76 -18.99 -17.93
CA ALA A 126 -9.96 -18.26 -18.90
C ALA A 126 -9.08 -19.20 -19.73
N PRO A 127 -9.57 -19.76 -20.87
CA PRO A 127 -8.80 -20.72 -21.67
C PRO A 127 -7.46 -20.14 -22.12
N GLY A 128 -6.38 -20.94 -21.95
CA GLY A 128 -5.01 -20.53 -22.27
C GLY A 128 -4.38 -19.57 -21.27
N PHE A 129 -5.01 -19.40 -20.07
CA PHE A 129 -4.46 -18.68 -18.94
C PHE A 129 -4.71 -19.49 -17.64
N PRO A 130 -3.94 -20.55 -17.38
CA PRO A 130 -4.17 -21.44 -16.24
C PRO A 130 -4.08 -20.74 -14.89
N GLU A 131 -3.23 -19.71 -14.77
CA GLU A 131 -3.01 -18.93 -13.54
C GLU A 131 -4.00 -17.75 -13.38
N ALA A 132 -5.02 -17.63 -14.24
CA ALA A 132 -5.92 -16.47 -14.29
C ALA A 132 -6.54 -16.14 -12.93
N ARG A 133 -7.09 -17.13 -12.22
CA ARG A 133 -7.70 -16.93 -10.89
C ARG A 133 -6.67 -16.49 -9.85
N ALA A 134 -5.50 -17.10 -9.85
CA ALA A 134 -4.43 -16.74 -8.92
C ALA A 134 -3.97 -15.29 -9.16
N PHE A 135 -3.77 -14.91 -10.42
CA PHE A 135 -3.39 -13.56 -10.80
C PHE A 135 -4.49 -12.53 -10.48
N PHE A 136 -5.76 -12.82 -10.80
CA PHE A 136 -6.88 -11.96 -10.44
C PHE A 136 -6.93 -11.71 -8.92
N ASN A 137 -6.89 -12.77 -8.12
CA ASN A 137 -6.92 -12.64 -6.66
C ASN A 137 -5.70 -11.88 -6.12
N ARG A 138 -4.53 -12.07 -6.71
CA ARG A 138 -3.33 -11.33 -6.36
C ARG A 138 -3.50 -9.85 -6.64
N THR A 139 -3.94 -9.49 -7.85
CA THR A 139 -4.15 -8.09 -8.26
C THR A 139 -5.24 -7.44 -7.41
N ARG A 140 -6.36 -8.13 -7.15
CA ARG A 140 -7.41 -7.64 -6.27
C ARG A 140 -6.89 -7.33 -4.86
N ARG A 141 -6.09 -8.24 -4.27
CA ARG A 141 -5.50 -8.01 -2.94
C ARG A 141 -4.61 -6.76 -2.94
N LEU A 142 -3.70 -6.64 -3.91
CA LEU A 142 -2.84 -5.46 -4.02
C LEU A 142 -3.64 -4.17 -4.28
N THR A 143 -4.77 -4.27 -5.01
CA THR A 143 -5.69 -3.13 -5.19
C THR A 143 -6.27 -2.67 -3.85
N MET A 144 -6.73 -3.59 -3.01
CA MET A 144 -7.25 -3.27 -1.67
C MET A 144 -6.17 -2.71 -0.75
N GLU A 145 -4.96 -3.27 -0.81
CA GLU A 145 -3.81 -2.76 -0.05
C GLU A 145 -3.46 -1.32 -0.48
N GLY A 146 -3.38 -1.05 -1.78
CA GLY A 146 -3.12 0.29 -2.31
C GLY A 146 -4.25 1.29 -2.08
N MET A 147 -5.51 0.82 -2.06
CA MET A 147 -6.68 1.65 -1.81
C MET A 147 -6.78 2.12 -0.36
N PHE A 148 -6.50 1.22 0.60
CA PHE A 148 -6.76 1.43 2.03
C PHE A 148 -5.52 1.43 2.91
N GLY A 149 -4.35 1.20 2.34
CA GLY A 149 -3.07 1.27 3.04
C GLY A 149 -2.69 2.71 3.38
N ASP A 150 -1.57 2.84 4.09
CA ASP A 150 -1.02 4.15 4.39
C ASP A 150 -0.51 4.83 3.10
N PRO A 151 -0.84 6.12 2.86
CA PRO A 151 -0.39 6.87 1.68
C PRO A 151 1.13 6.90 1.47
N TYR A 152 1.89 6.64 2.53
CA TYR A 152 3.34 6.52 2.47
C TYR A 152 3.83 5.57 1.37
N TYR A 153 3.09 4.50 1.09
CA TYR A 153 3.45 3.50 0.08
C TYR A 153 3.06 3.86 -1.35
N GLY A 154 2.47 5.05 -1.58
CA GLY A 154 2.16 5.60 -2.91
C GLY A 154 0.72 5.42 -3.39
N GLY A 155 -0.09 4.60 -2.68
CA GLY A 155 -1.54 4.52 -2.88
C GLY A 155 -2.32 5.47 -1.99
N ASN A 156 -3.65 5.32 -1.96
CA ASN A 156 -4.55 6.05 -1.06
C ASN A 156 -4.28 7.57 -1.02
N LYS A 157 -4.00 8.16 -2.18
CA LYS A 157 -3.69 9.59 -2.30
C LYS A 157 -4.77 10.43 -1.63
N ASN A 158 -4.34 11.45 -0.90
CA ASN A 158 -5.22 12.36 -0.15
C ASN A 158 -6.13 11.65 0.87
N PHE A 159 -5.75 10.45 1.33
CA PHE A 159 -6.52 9.63 2.27
C PHE A 159 -7.92 9.25 1.78
N ALA A 160 -8.17 9.32 0.46
CA ALA A 160 -9.48 9.11 -0.14
C ALA A 160 -10.08 7.72 0.18
N GLY A 161 -9.26 6.67 0.22
CA GLY A 161 -9.69 5.35 0.64
C GLY A 161 -10.05 5.28 2.11
N TRP A 162 -9.32 5.99 2.98
CA TRP A 162 -9.66 6.07 4.41
C TRP A 162 -10.97 6.82 4.65
N ASP A 163 -11.23 7.90 3.90
CA ASP A 163 -12.49 8.63 3.97
C ASP A 163 -13.67 7.75 3.54
N LEU A 164 -13.50 6.97 2.47
CA LEU A 164 -14.54 6.04 1.99
C LEU A 164 -14.97 5.03 3.05
N ILE A 165 -14.01 4.47 3.81
CA ILE A 165 -14.30 3.50 4.88
C ILE A 165 -14.47 4.15 6.25
N LYS A 166 -14.44 5.49 6.33
CA LYS A 166 -14.51 6.27 7.57
C LYS A 166 -13.43 5.86 8.58
N TYR A 167 -12.23 5.54 8.10
CA TYR A 167 -11.11 5.22 8.97
C TYR A 167 -10.61 6.51 9.65
N PRO A 168 -10.56 6.55 10.99
CA PRO A 168 -10.23 7.78 11.71
C PRO A 168 -8.75 8.16 11.68
N GLY A 169 -7.91 7.39 10.98
CA GLY A 169 -6.45 7.56 10.94
C GLY A 169 -5.74 6.88 12.11
N PRO A 170 -4.38 6.84 12.07
CA PRO A 170 -3.57 6.25 13.13
C PRO A 170 -3.68 7.10 14.39
N ARG A 171 -4.16 6.50 15.48
CA ARG A 171 -4.34 7.16 16.78
C ARG A 171 -3.63 6.38 17.88
N LEU A 172 -2.86 7.08 18.69
CA LEU A 172 -2.18 6.50 19.86
C LEU A 172 -3.09 6.43 21.09
N ALA A 173 -4.13 7.25 21.14
CA ALA A 173 -5.08 7.31 22.24
C ALA A 173 -6.46 7.76 21.74
N SER A 174 -7.50 7.37 22.50
CA SER A 174 -8.88 7.80 22.30
C SER A 174 -9.40 8.37 23.62
N THR A 175 -10.08 9.51 23.54
CA THR A 175 -10.67 10.14 24.74
C THR A 175 -11.95 9.42 25.16
N PRO A 176 -12.38 9.51 26.45
CA PRO A 176 -13.66 8.96 26.88
C PRO A 176 -14.86 9.50 26.11
N ALA A 177 -14.78 10.72 25.58
CA ALA A 177 -15.84 11.31 24.77
C ALA A 177 -15.96 10.62 23.40
N GLU A 178 -14.83 10.28 22.76
CA GLU A 178 -14.75 9.60 21.48
C GLU A 178 -15.15 8.12 21.56
N GLN A 179 -15.08 7.53 22.76
CA GLN A 179 -15.45 6.11 22.97
C GLN A 179 -16.95 5.90 23.12
N LYS A 180 -17.73 6.97 23.16
CA LYS A 180 -19.20 6.85 23.27
C LYS A 180 -19.79 6.36 21.95
N MET A 181 -20.79 5.48 22.06
CA MET A 181 -21.51 4.96 20.90
C MET A 181 -22.17 6.10 20.10
N GLY A 182 -22.05 6.08 18.77
CA GLY A 182 -22.66 7.08 17.88
C GLY A 182 -21.88 8.38 17.73
N VAL A 183 -20.70 8.50 18.34
CA VAL A 183 -19.83 9.66 18.12
C VAL A 183 -19.08 9.49 16.80
N GLU A 184 -19.25 10.45 15.91
CA GLU A 184 -18.46 10.52 14.68
C GLU A 184 -17.07 11.09 15.01
N ILE A 185 -16.04 10.32 14.73
CA ILE A 185 -14.65 10.72 14.97
C ILE A 185 -14.15 11.50 13.77
N LYS A 186 -13.65 12.71 14.00
CA LYS A 186 -13.03 13.50 12.92
C LYS A 186 -11.80 12.75 12.38
N PRO A 187 -11.68 12.55 11.06
CA PRO A 187 -10.52 11.91 10.46
C PRO A 187 -9.22 12.65 10.79
N TYR A 188 -8.19 11.89 11.11
CA TYR A 188 -6.82 12.35 11.29
C TYR A 188 -5.98 11.90 10.10
N HIS A 189 -5.89 12.78 9.10
CA HIS A 189 -5.20 12.51 7.84
C HIS A 189 -3.68 12.65 8.01
N HIS A 190 -3.08 11.67 8.69
CA HIS A 190 -1.64 11.58 8.85
C HIS A 190 -1.16 10.16 8.54
N SER A 191 -0.03 10.07 7.87
CA SER A 191 0.69 8.79 7.75
C SER A 191 1.24 8.38 9.11
N ALA A 192 1.25 7.07 9.38
CA ALA A 192 1.94 6.51 10.55
C ALA A 192 3.47 6.57 10.40
N TYR A 193 3.95 6.90 9.19
CA TYR A 193 5.38 6.98 8.86
C TYR A 193 5.82 8.44 8.71
N PRO A 194 7.07 8.78 9.07
CA PRO A 194 7.60 10.12 8.81
C PRO A 194 7.59 10.38 7.31
N THR A 195 7.22 11.60 6.94
CA THR A 195 6.99 12.07 5.58
C THR A 195 8.01 11.57 4.56
N GLY A 196 7.55 10.73 3.63
CA GLY A 196 8.23 10.50 2.36
C GLY A 196 8.02 11.69 1.40
N PRO A 197 8.72 11.74 0.26
CA PRO A 197 8.72 12.88 -0.65
C PRO A 197 7.40 13.11 -1.42
N GLY A 198 6.28 13.11 -0.75
CA GLY A 198 4.94 13.36 -1.29
C GLY A 198 3.96 13.88 -0.26
N ALA A 199 4.34 13.89 1.00
CA ALA A 199 3.51 14.43 2.07
C ALA A 199 3.95 15.87 2.36
N ALA A 200 3.42 16.83 1.61
CA ALA A 200 3.42 18.21 2.05
C ALA A 200 2.60 18.27 3.35
N GLY A 201 3.28 18.27 4.48
CA GLY A 201 2.66 18.49 5.77
C GLY A 201 2.12 19.90 5.82
N ASP A 202 0.80 20.05 5.77
CA ASP A 202 0.18 21.26 6.28
C ASP A 202 0.38 21.26 7.79
N GLY A 203 1.46 21.93 8.20
CA GLY A 203 1.68 22.29 9.58
C GLY A 203 0.57 23.24 10.02
N HIS A 204 -0.33 22.75 10.82
CA HIS A 204 -1.09 23.59 11.72
C HIS A 204 -0.93 23.06 13.12
N GLY A 205 -0.09 23.81 13.85
CA GLY A 205 -0.04 23.80 15.28
C GLY A 205 -1.34 24.35 15.90
N HIS A 206 -1.54 23.90 17.11
CA HIS A 206 -2.42 24.37 18.19
C HIS A 206 -3.90 24.08 18.11
#